data_e053db7169a4dd25cf9c306c50920a2c
#
_entry.id   e053db7169a4dd25cf9c306c50920a2c
#
_cell.length_a   1.000
_cell.length_b   1.000
_cell.length_c   1.000
_cell.angle_alpha   90.00
_cell.angle_beta   90.00
_cell.angle_gamma   90.00
#
_symmetry.space_group_name_H-M   'P 1'
#
loop_
_entity.id
_entity.type
_entity.pdbx_description
1 polymer ?
#
loop_
_entity_poly.entity_id
_entity_poly.type
_entity_poly.pdbx_seq_one_letter_code
_entity_poly.pdbx_strand_id
1 'polypeptide(L)'
;LLQIKGFRAALLGIFLLSILGVQLNAKAEKQTVYVIPVEKNVEQGLASFLSRSLQDAKDAHADHIILDINTPGGLVKSAIDMADLITESEIPVTAYVNKRALSAGAYIALQADHIYMAPGGKMGAAAIVDGQGNAADQKAQSLWLAEMEDAAVKNNRDPKYALAMADPDIDAKEVGAPKGDLLTLNADKAIEVGYSEGTADNLSTLVKKLGFEKAQISYAKESFAEKTARWLTNPVIVPILLTIAFLGLTIELFSPGVGLPGTAGLIALLLFFYGHLAAGLAGYETVLLFIAGVILILLEIFLPGGIIGLLGLGAIIASLFLAAGSFTVMAVSLLIASAVSITAFILLTRVLGKRMKFFKKLILNDSTNTESGYVSNQTRTDLMGKVGITYTPLRPSGTVIIDDERLDVVSEGSFTEKDKKVKVIKVEGSRIVVREI
;
A
#
# COMPACT_ATOMS: atom_id res chain seq x y z
N LEU A 1 8.08 -69.58 -57.38
CA LEU A 1 6.81 -69.15 -56.76
C LEU A 1 6.80 -69.40 -55.26
N LEU A 2 7.50 -70.43 -54.70
CA LEU A 2 7.53 -70.68 -53.20
C LEU A 2 8.33 -69.64 -52.45
N GLN A 3 9.43 -69.07 -52.95
CA GLN A 3 10.27 -68.08 -52.26
C GLN A 3 9.58 -66.74 -52.08
N ILE A 4 8.68 -66.35 -53.00
CA ILE A 4 7.94 -65.08 -52.93
C ILE A 4 6.84 -65.10 -51.82
N LYS A 5 6.26 -66.28 -51.60
CA LYS A 5 5.24 -66.49 -50.57
C LYS A 5 5.83 -66.45 -49.17
N GLY A 6 7.05 -66.98 -48.96
CA GLY A 6 7.77 -66.90 -47.65
C GLY A 6 8.21 -65.51 -47.33
N PHE A 7 8.65 -64.70 -48.26
CA PHE A 7 9.05 -63.31 -48.06
C PHE A 7 7.88 -62.36 -47.69
N ARG A 8 6.71 -62.58 -48.31
CA ARG A 8 5.46 -61.85 -48.00
C ARG A 8 4.94 -62.21 -46.58
N ALA A 9 5.03 -63.45 -46.17
CA ALA A 9 4.64 -63.90 -44.84
C ALA A 9 5.56 -63.34 -43.77
N ALA A 10 6.89 -63.25 -44.02
CA ALA A 10 7.86 -62.63 -43.09
C ALA A 10 7.64 -61.10 -42.96
N LEU A 11 7.36 -60.40 -44.09
CA LEU A 11 7.03 -58.98 -44.07
C LEU A 11 5.70 -58.70 -43.32
N LEU A 12 4.68 -59.54 -43.48
CA LEU A 12 3.43 -59.38 -42.72
C LEU A 12 3.62 -59.68 -41.23
N GLY A 13 4.50 -60.62 -40.88
CA GLY A 13 4.88 -60.94 -39.50
C GLY A 13 5.62 -59.76 -38.82
N ILE A 14 6.56 -59.14 -39.53
CA ILE A 14 7.29 -57.97 -39.05
C ILE A 14 6.36 -56.75 -38.91
N PHE A 15 5.42 -56.56 -39.83
CA PHE A 15 4.42 -55.49 -39.75
C PHE A 15 3.43 -55.71 -38.61
N LEU A 16 2.98 -56.94 -38.36
CA LEU A 16 2.15 -57.25 -37.20
C LEU A 16 2.90 -57.12 -35.85
N LEU A 17 4.17 -57.49 -35.80
CA LEU A 17 5.01 -57.28 -34.62
C LEU A 17 5.30 -55.77 -34.36
N SER A 18 5.43 -54.97 -35.39
CA SER A 18 5.61 -53.51 -35.27
C SER A 18 4.30 -52.85 -34.72
N ILE A 19 3.12 -53.30 -35.15
CA ILE A 19 1.83 -52.81 -34.63
C ILE A 19 1.62 -53.26 -33.16
N LEU A 20 2.00 -54.49 -32.78
CA LEU A 20 1.98 -54.94 -31.38
C LEU A 20 3.01 -54.18 -30.52
N GLY A 21 4.17 -53.85 -31.05
CA GLY A 21 5.22 -53.08 -30.36
C GLY A 21 4.85 -51.63 -30.05
N VAL A 22 4.00 -51.02 -30.88
CA VAL A 22 3.53 -49.64 -30.71
C VAL A 22 2.44 -49.53 -29.61
N GLN A 23 1.72 -50.61 -29.32
CA GLN A 23 0.69 -50.60 -28.26
C GLN A 23 1.20 -50.79 -26.84
N LEU A 24 2.47 -51.21 -26.64
CA LEU A 24 3.00 -51.56 -25.33
C LEU A 24 3.70 -50.42 -24.57
N ASN A 25 3.76 -49.21 -25.14
CA ASN A 25 4.33 -48.02 -24.53
C ASN A 25 3.34 -46.85 -24.32
N ALA A 26 2.05 -47.13 -24.17
CA ALA A 26 1.17 -46.20 -23.49
C ALA A 26 1.58 -46.18 -22.00
N LYS A 27 2.61 -45.43 -21.70
CA LYS A 27 2.91 -45.04 -20.30
C LYS A 27 1.61 -44.42 -19.81
N ALA A 28 0.91 -45.13 -18.90
CA ALA A 28 -0.28 -44.56 -18.26
C ALA A 28 0.14 -43.18 -17.73
N GLU A 29 -0.33 -42.14 -18.36
CA GLU A 29 -0.05 -40.78 -17.96
C GLU A 29 -0.55 -40.68 -16.50
N LYS A 30 0.38 -40.33 -15.61
CA LYS A 30 0.08 -40.37 -14.19
C LYS A 30 -0.84 -39.20 -13.89
N GLN A 31 -2.10 -39.48 -13.64
CA GLN A 31 -3.06 -38.42 -13.31
C GLN A 31 -2.54 -37.51 -12.20
N THR A 32 -2.82 -36.22 -12.31
CA THR A 32 -2.37 -35.19 -11.37
C THR A 32 -3.58 -34.46 -10.77
N VAL A 33 -3.68 -34.46 -9.46
CA VAL A 33 -4.66 -33.65 -8.73
C VAL A 33 -3.93 -32.45 -8.10
N TYR A 34 -4.40 -31.26 -8.38
CA TYR A 34 -3.79 -30.03 -7.88
C TYR A 34 -4.65 -29.45 -6.75
N VAL A 35 -4.07 -29.32 -5.56
CA VAL A 35 -4.76 -28.84 -4.36
C VAL A 35 -4.38 -27.38 -4.10
N ILE A 36 -5.39 -26.52 -4.05
CA ILE A 36 -5.22 -25.07 -3.82
C ILE A 36 -5.88 -24.71 -2.49
N PRO A 37 -5.13 -24.28 -1.46
CA PRO A 37 -5.71 -23.83 -0.20
C PRO A 37 -6.40 -22.49 -0.35
N VAL A 38 -7.66 -22.38 0.08
CA VAL A 38 -8.44 -21.16 0.20
C VAL A 38 -8.66 -20.90 1.69
N GLU A 39 -7.65 -20.30 2.31
CA GLU A 39 -7.60 -20.13 3.76
C GLU A 39 -7.55 -18.66 4.18
N LYS A 40 -7.96 -18.38 5.43
CA LYS A 40 -7.99 -17.04 6.04
C LYS A 40 -9.03 -16.15 5.37
N ASN A 41 -8.80 -14.81 5.39
CA ASN A 41 -9.71 -13.86 4.79
C ASN A 41 -9.64 -13.88 3.25
N VAL A 42 -10.80 -13.77 2.61
CA VAL A 42 -10.92 -13.55 1.16
C VAL A 42 -10.55 -12.11 0.87
N GLU A 43 -9.42 -11.93 0.24
CA GLU A 43 -8.83 -10.63 -0.10
C GLU A 43 -8.11 -10.71 -1.45
N GLN A 44 -7.67 -9.57 -1.99
CA GLN A 44 -7.04 -9.53 -3.31
C GLN A 44 -5.78 -10.40 -3.40
N GLY A 45 -4.99 -10.48 -2.33
CA GLY A 45 -3.82 -11.36 -2.29
C GLY A 45 -4.17 -12.85 -2.45
N LEU A 46 -5.31 -13.29 -1.87
CA LEU A 46 -5.82 -14.64 -2.06
C LEU A 46 -6.33 -14.87 -3.49
N ALA A 47 -7.00 -13.87 -4.08
CA ALA A 47 -7.44 -13.94 -5.49
C ALA A 47 -6.24 -14.03 -6.45
N SER A 48 -5.20 -13.25 -6.24
CA SER A 48 -3.95 -13.31 -7.02
C SER A 48 -3.24 -14.67 -6.86
N PHE A 49 -3.21 -15.21 -5.64
CA PHE A 49 -2.67 -16.55 -5.37
C PHE A 49 -3.48 -17.63 -6.09
N LEU A 50 -4.82 -17.55 -6.08
CA LEU A 50 -5.69 -18.49 -6.80
C LEU A 50 -5.43 -18.41 -8.31
N SER A 51 -5.39 -17.21 -8.89
CA SER A 51 -5.11 -16.98 -10.31
C SER A 51 -3.80 -17.67 -10.74
N ARG A 52 -2.71 -17.42 -10.00
CA ARG A 52 -1.42 -18.07 -10.26
C ARG A 52 -1.51 -19.59 -10.09
N SER A 53 -2.19 -20.05 -9.04
CA SER A 53 -2.28 -21.50 -8.75
C SER A 53 -3.10 -22.27 -9.80
N LEU A 54 -4.13 -21.63 -10.39
CA LEU A 54 -4.88 -22.19 -11.52
C LEU A 54 -4.00 -22.27 -12.76
N GLN A 55 -3.18 -21.26 -13.02
CA GLN A 55 -2.21 -21.31 -14.11
C GLN A 55 -1.15 -22.40 -13.89
N ASP A 56 -0.58 -22.47 -12.66
CA ASP A 56 0.37 -23.54 -12.30
C ASP A 56 -0.24 -24.95 -12.47
N ALA A 57 -1.54 -25.12 -12.15
CA ALA A 57 -2.27 -26.37 -12.36
C ALA A 57 -2.41 -26.70 -13.87
N LYS A 58 -2.72 -25.70 -14.70
CA LYS A 58 -2.78 -25.83 -16.16
C LYS A 58 -1.42 -26.21 -16.74
N ASP A 59 -0.35 -25.54 -16.31
CA ASP A 59 1.02 -25.81 -16.76
C ASP A 59 1.51 -27.20 -16.30
N ALA A 60 1.02 -27.67 -15.16
CA ALA A 60 1.29 -29.00 -14.65
C ALA A 60 0.40 -30.11 -15.29
N HIS A 61 -0.45 -29.75 -16.25
CA HIS A 61 -1.42 -30.66 -16.88
C HIS A 61 -2.25 -31.43 -15.82
N ALA A 62 -2.78 -30.71 -14.84
CA ALA A 62 -3.61 -31.30 -13.81
C ALA A 62 -4.94 -31.81 -14.41
N ASP A 63 -5.34 -33.00 -14.04
CA ASP A 63 -6.62 -33.60 -14.44
C ASP A 63 -7.79 -33.12 -13.59
N HIS A 64 -7.49 -32.61 -12.38
CA HIS A 64 -8.50 -32.15 -11.44
C HIS A 64 -7.91 -31.13 -10.44
N ILE A 65 -8.73 -30.18 -10.03
CA ILE A 65 -8.39 -29.17 -9.02
C ILE A 65 -9.27 -29.37 -7.80
N ILE A 66 -8.66 -29.32 -6.61
CA ILE A 66 -9.38 -29.29 -5.33
C ILE A 66 -9.10 -27.96 -4.63
N LEU A 67 -10.14 -27.17 -4.36
CA LEU A 67 -10.06 -26.01 -3.50
C LEU A 67 -10.25 -26.46 -2.05
N ASP A 68 -9.20 -26.45 -1.24
CA ASP A 68 -9.28 -26.79 0.19
C ASP A 68 -9.70 -25.55 0.98
N ILE A 69 -11.01 -25.46 1.30
CA ILE A 69 -11.65 -24.24 1.81
C ILE A 69 -11.73 -24.26 3.34
N ASN A 70 -11.13 -23.23 3.96
CA ASN A 70 -11.25 -22.93 5.37
C ASN A 70 -11.18 -21.40 5.59
N THR A 71 -12.26 -20.69 5.30
CA THR A 71 -12.32 -19.23 5.35
C THR A 71 -13.54 -18.71 6.14
N PRO A 72 -13.39 -17.64 6.92
CA PRO A 72 -14.52 -16.93 7.50
C PRO A 72 -15.25 -16.00 6.49
N GLY A 73 -14.73 -15.87 5.26
CA GLY A 73 -15.18 -14.89 4.26
C GLY A 73 -14.22 -13.72 4.11
N GLY A 74 -14.69 -12.61 3.55
CA GLY A 74 -13.89 -11.41 3.31
C GLY A 74 -14.53 -10.44 2.34
N LEU A 75 -13.75 -9.84 1.45
CA LEU A 75 -14.20 -8.80 0.53
C LEU A 75 -15.02 -9.39 -0.61
N VAL A 76 -16.22 -8.82 -0.83
CA VAL A 76 -17.14 -9.21 -1.93
C VAL A 76 -16.45 -9.13 -3.29
N LYS A 77 -15.74 -8.03 -3.57
CA LYS A 77 -15.02 -7.88 -4.84
C LYS A 77 -14.02 -9.01 -5.08
N SER A 78 -13.21 -9.34 -4.08
CA SER A 78 -12.23 -10.44 -4.22
C SER A 78 -12.91 -11.81 -4.38
N ALA A 79 -14.10 -11.99 -3.77
CA ALA A 79 -14.88 -13.21 -3.95
C ALA A 79 -15.40 -13.34 -5.40
N ILE A 80 -15.88 -12.25 -5.99
CA ILE A 80 -16.31 -12.20 -7.40
C ILE A 80 -15.11 -12.45 -8.32
N ASP A 81 -13.98 -11.76 -8.11
CA ASP A 81 -12.76 -12.00 -8.90
C ASP A 81 -12.32 -13.48 -8.84
N MET A 82 -12.43 -14.14 -7.67
CA MET A 82 -12.13 -15.57 -7.52
C MET A 82 -13.17 -16.48 -8.17
N ALA A 83 -14.43 -16.09 -8.14
CA ALA A 83 -15.54 -16.82 -8.79
C ALA A 83 -15.34 -16.86 -10.31
N ASP A 84 -14.98 -15.73 -10.91
CA ASP A 84 -14.69 -15.62 -12.35
C ASP A 84 -13.55 -16.58 -12.73
N LEU A 85 -12.45 -16.57 -11.97
CA LEU A 85 -11.30 -17.46 -12.19
C LEU A 85 -11.68 -18.95 -12.12
N ILE A 86 -12.53 -19.35 -11.16
CA ILE A 86 -13.00 -20.73 -11.02
C ILE A 86 -13.89 -21.11 -12.20
N THR A 87 -14.77 -20.20 -12.59
CA THR A 87 -15.71 -20.38 -13.69
C THR A 87 -15.01 -20.55 -15.05
N GLU A 88 -13.92 -19.82 -15.26
CA GLU A 88 -13.11 -19.86 -16.49
C GLU A 88 -12.16 -21.07 -16.52
N SER A 89 -12.08 -21.84 -15.45
CA SER A 89 -11.20 -23.02 -15.41
C SER A 89 -11.65 -24.09 -16.42
N GLU A 90 -10.74 -24.50 -17.29
CA GLU A 90 -10.94 -25.64 -18.19
C GLU A 90 -10.77 -27.00 -17.47
N ILE A 91 -10.19 -26.99 -16.27
CA ILE A 91 -9.95 -28.17 -15.44
C ILE A 91 -11.07 -28.27 -14.43
N PRO A 92 -11.71 -29.45 -14.25
CA PRO A 92 -12.78 -29.63 -13.28
C PRO A 92 -12.34 -29.24 -11.86
N VAL A 93 -13.18 -28.47 -11.16
CA VAL A 93 -12.91 -27.93 -9.83
C VAL A 93 -13.86 -28.54 -8.78
N THR A 94 -13.30 -29.11 -7.73
CA THR A 94 -14.06 -29.55 -6.53
C THR A 94 -13.75 -28.64 -5.36
N ALA A 95 -14.76 -28.06 -4.73
CA ALA A 95 -14.64 -27.40 -3.43
C ALA A 95 -14.68 -28.44 -2.31
N TYR A 96 -13.65 -28.48 -1.48
CA TYR A 96 -13.61 -29.26 -0.25
C TYR A 96 -13.74 -28.35 0.97
N VAL A 97 -14.91 -28.32 1.57
CA VAL A 97 -15.13 -27.52 2.78
C VAL A 97 -14.55 -28.27 3.99
N ASN A 98 -13.28 -28.04 4.27
CA ASN A 98 -12.53 -28.72 5.32
C ASN A 98 -13.04 -28.33 6.72
N LYS A 99 -13.23 -27.04 7.00
CA LYS A 99 -13.79 -26.56 8.28
C LYS A 99 -14.96 -25.61 8.06
N ARG A 100 -14.76 -24.56 7.30
CA ARG A 100 -15.77 -23.54 7.06
C ARG A 100 -15.60 -22.86 5.71
N ALA A 101 -16.71 -22.64 5.05
CA ALA A 101 -16.86 -21.80 3.88
C ALA A 101 -17.96 -20.77 4.21
N LEU A 102 -17.61 -19.73 4.97
CA LEU A 102 -18.58 -18.73 5.43
C LEU A 102 -18.51 -17.46 4.59
N SER A 103 -19.66 -16.76 4.46
CA SER A 103 -19.75 -15.49 3.73
C SER A 103 -19.22 -15.68 2.29
N ALA A 104 -18.25 -14.85 1.85
CA ALA A 104 -17.57 -14.98 0.57
C ALA A 104 -17.07 -16.42 0.28
N GLY A 105 -16.73 -17.20 1.31
CA GLY A 105 -16.32 -18.58 1.16
C GLY A 105 -17.43 -19.52 0.69
N ALA A 106 -18.68 -19.27 1.08
CA ALA A 106 -19.84 -20.01 0.58
C ALA A 106 -20.04 -19.75 -0.93
N TYR A 107 -19.97 -18.48 -1.33
CA TYR A 107 -20.07 -18.08 -2.74
C TYR A 107 -18.98 -18.71 -3.61
N ILE A 108 -17.71 -18.70 -3.13
CA ILE A 108 -16.59 -19.36 -3.80
C ILE A 108 -16.83 -20.88 -3.95
N ALA A 109 -17.33 -21.52 -2.88
CA ALA A 109 -17.62 -22.96 -2.93
C ALA A 109 -18.73 -23.29 -3.93
N LEU A 110 -19.75 -22.43 -4.07
CA LEU A 110 -20.86 -22.60 -5.01
C LEU A 110 -20.40 -22.53 -6.49
N GLN A 111 -19.30 -21.86 -6.79
CA GLN A 111 -18.76 -21.77 -8.15
C GLN A 111 -18.11 -23.09 -8.63
N ALA A 112 -17.72 -23.96 -7.70
CA ALA A 112 -17.09 -25.24 -8.06
C ALA A 112 -18.11 -26.24 -8.64
N ASP A 113 -17.65 -27.08 -9.57
CA ASP A 113 -18.47 -28.13 -10.21
C ASP A 113 -19.04 -29.09 -9.17
N HIS A 114 -18.22 -29.46 -8.16
CA HIS A 114 -18.59 -30.35 -7.07
C HIS A 114 -18.25 -29.75 -5.71
N ILE A 115 -19.06 -30.05 -4.70
CA ILE A 115 -18.78 -29.68 -3.32
C ILE A 115 -18.76 -30.95 -2.45
N TYR A 116 -17.67 -31.15 -1.72
CA TYR A 116 -17.55 -32.11 -0.66
C TYR A 116 -17.25 -31.43 0.67
N MET A 117 -17.72 -32.00 1.76
CA MET A 117 -17.51 -31.37 3.06
C MET A 117 -16.85 -32.37 4.03
N ALA A 118 -15.98 -31.87 4.90
CA ALA A 118 -15.57 -32.62 6.07
C ALA A 118 -16.77 -32.78 7.02
N PRO A 119 -16.84 -33.85 7.86
CA PRO A 119 -17.97 -34.09 8.78
C PRO A 119 -18.31 -32.89 9.69
N GLY A 120 -17.34 -32.07 10.06
CA GLY A 120 -17.53 -30.82 10.84
C GLY A 120 -17.61 -29.54 10.00
N GLY A 121 -17.64 -29.67 8.67
CA GLY A 121 -17.67 -28.55 7.73
C GLY A 121 -18.96 -27.74 7.84
N LYS A 122 -18.86 -26.44 7.62
CA LYS A 122 -20.00 -25.50 7.62
C LYS A 122 -19.90 -24.58 6.41
N MET A 123 -21.03 -24.32 5.76
CA MET A 123 -21.14 -23.46 4.59
C MET A 123 -22.36 -22.54 4.69
N GLY A 124 -22.22 -21.24 4.47
CA GLY A 124 -23.33 -20.30 4.49
C GLY A 124 -23.00 -18.99 5.21
N ALA A 125 -24.01 -18.39 5.89
CA ALA A 125 -23.94 -17.08 6.56
C ALA A 125 -23.31 -16.03 5.66
N ALA A 126 -23.89 -15.80 4.47
CA ALA A 126 -23.30 -15.03 3.39
C ALA A 126 -23.91 -13.61 3.21
N ALA A 127 -24.67 -13.10 4.19
CA ALA A 127 -25.15 -11.72 4.15
C ALA A 127 -23.97 -10.75 4.11
N ILE A 128 -24.07 -9.74 3.25
CA ILE A 128 -23.03 -8.71 3.15
C ILE A 128 -23.24 -7.59 4.15
N VAL A 129 -22.15 -7.15 4.73
CA VAL A 129 -22.10 -6.08 5.72
C VAL A 129 -21.17 -4.96 5.26
N ASP A 130 -21.49 -3.74 5.72
CA ASP A 130 -20.58 -2.59 5.55
C ASP A 130 -19.34 -2.70 6.46
N GLY A 131 -18.41 -1.73 6.36
CA GLY A 131 -17.22 -1.69 7.19
C GLY A 131 -17.45 -1.50 8.69
N GLN A 132 -18.69 -1.27 9.11
CA GLN A 132 -19.12 -1.11 10.51
C GLN A 132 -19.88 -2.34 11.03
N GLY A 133 -20.13 -3.33 10.17
CA GLY A 133 -20.85 -4.55 10.51
C GLY A 133 -22.39 -4.44 10.36
N ASN A 134 -22.90 -3.34 9.81
CA ASN A 134 -24.32 -3.20 9.47
C ASN A 134 -24.61 -3.84 8.11
N ALA A 135 -25.87 -4.12 7.82
CA ALA A 135 -26.27 -4.55 6.48
C ALA A 135 -25.79 -3.55 5.41
N ALA A 136 -25.24 -4.06 4.32
CA ALA A 136 -24.80 -3.22 3.20
C ALA A 136 -25.97 -2.46 2.56
N ASP A 137 -25.68 -1.48 1.72
CA ASP A 137 -26.73 -0.75 1.01
C ASP A 137 -27.55 -1.66 0.07
N GLN A 138 -28.79 -1.27 -0.22
CA GLN A 138 -29.74 -2.08 -0.97
C GLN A 138 -29.23 -2.47 -2.37
N LYS A 139 -28.45 -1.60 -3.02
CA LYS A 139 -27.88 -1.90 -4.35
C LYS A 139 -26.83 -3.01 -4.27
N ALA A 140 -25.95 -2.95 -3.27
CA ALA A 140 -24.95 -3.98 -3.02
C ALA A 140 -25.60 -5.31 -2.64
N GLN A 141 -26.65 -5.29 -1.78
CA GLN A 141 -27.41 -6.48 -1.45
C GLN A 141 -28.06 -7.12 -2.68
N SER A 142 -28.72 -6.33 -3.53
CA SER A 142 -29.36 -6.83 -4.74
C SER A 142 -28.38 -7.49 -5.71
N LEU A 143 -27.20 -6.88 -5.90
CA LEU A 143 -26.15 -7.49 -6.72
C LEU A 143 -25.69 -8.81 -6.12
N TRP A 144 -25.41 -8.83 -4.82
CA TRP A 144 -24.93 -10.03 -4.13
C TRP A 144 -25.91 -11.20 -4.16
N LEU A 145 -27.21 -10.91 -4.02
CA LEU A 145 -28.25 -11.93 -4.13
C LEU A 145 -28.30 -12.54 -5.52
N ALA A 146 -28.19 -11.72 -6.57
CA ALA A 146 -28.09 -12.21 -7.94
C ALA A 146 -26.85 -13.09 -8.15
N GLU A 147 -25.69 -12.69 -7.65
CA GLU A 147 -24.46 -13.50 -7.70
C GLU A 147 -24.61 -14.85 -6.99
N MET A 148 -25.24 -14.88 -5.81
CA MET A 148 -25.48 -16.11 -5.05
C MET A 148 -26.48 -17.03 -5.78
N GLU A 149 -27.53 -16.47 -6.38
CA GLU A 149 -28.51 -17.19 -7.19
C GLU A 149 -27.86 -17.82 -8.41
N ASP A 150 -27.13 -17.03 -9.19
CA ASP A 150 -26.44 -17.48 -10.41
C ASP A 150 -25.43 -18.59 -10.11
N ALA A 151 -24.65 -18.46 -9.02
CA ALA A 151 -23.70 -19.48 -8.58
C ALA A 151 -24.35 -20.82 -8.27
N ALA A 152 -25.55 -20.81 -7.70
CA ALA A 152 -26.31 -22.03 -7.41
C ALA A 152 -26.89 -22.64 -8.69
N VAL A 153 -27.58 -21.83 -9.51
CA VAL A 153 -28.25 -22.26 -10.74
C VAL A 153 -27.25 -22.86 -11.74
N LYS A 154 -26.10 -22.22 -11.93
CA LYS A 154 -25.05 -22.66 -12.83
C LYS A 154 -24.62 -24.12 -12.60
N ASN A 155 -24.55 -24.53 -11.33
CA ASN A 155 -24.13 -25.87 -10.92
C ASN A 155 -25.32 -26.75 -10.51
N ASN A 156 -26.52 -26.49 -11.04
CA ASN A 156 -27.77 -27.27 -10.84
C ASN A 156 -28.15 -27.40 -9.34
N ARG A 157 -27.86 -26.39 -8.51
CA ARG A 157 -28.26 -26.35 -7.10
C ARG A 157 -29.51 -25.46 -6.94
N ASP A 158 -30.37 -25.79 -5.98
CA ASP A 158 -31.60 -24.99 -5.73
C ASP A 158 -31.19 -23.58 -5.22
N PRO A 159 -31.48 -22.49 -5.96
CA PRO A 159 -31.11 -21.13 -5.59
C PRO A 159 -31.71 -20.67 -4.27
N LYS A 160 -32.83 -21.26 -3.81
CA LYS A 160 -33.47 -20.94 -2.54
C LYS A 160 -32.49 -20.96 -1.37
N TYR A 161 -31.64 -21.97 -1.30
CA TYR A 161 -30.72 -22.12 -0.17
C TYR A 161 -29.52 -21.17 -0.28
N ALA A 162 -29.06 -20.85 -1.48
CA ALA A 162 -28.03 -19.83 -1.68
C ALA A 162 -28.54 -18.45 -1.27
N LEU A 163 -29.76 -18.12 -1.68
CA LEU A 163 -30.44 -16.87 -1.26
C LEU A 163 -30.64 -16.82 0.26
N ALA A 164 -31.10 -17.93 0.88
CA ALA A 164 -31.27 -18.01 2.34
C ALA A 164 -29.94 -17.88 3.13
N MET A 165 -28.79 -18.20 2.52
CA MET A 165 -27.49 -17.91 3.11
C MET A 165 -27.18 -16.41 3.16
N ALA A 166 -27.71 -15.61 2.22
CA ALA A 166 -27.41 -14.20 2.02
C ALA A 166 -28.49 -13.24 2.52
N ASP A 167 -29.75 -13.70 2.56
CA ASP A 167 -30.93 -12.91 2.94
C ASP A 167 -31.73 -13.63 4.06
N PRO A 168 -31.84 -13.05 5.26
CA PRO A 168 -32.61 -13.62 6.36
C PRO A 168 -34.13 -13.60 6.12
N ASP A 169 -34.63 -12.88 5.10
CA ASP A 169 -36.07 -12.88 4.77
C ASP A 169 -36.48 -14.14 4.00
N ILE A 170 -35.57 -14.93 3.50
CA ILE A 170 -35.84 -16.20 2.82
C ILE A 170 -36.04 -17.33 3.84
N ASP A 171 -37.24 -17.91 3.86
CA ASP A 171 -37.57 -19.01 4.78
C ASP A 171 -37.00 -20.34 4.30
N ALA A 172 -36.10 -20.93 5.08
CA ALA A 172 -35.52 -22.25 4.89
C ALA A 172 -35.61 -23.08 6.20
N LYS A 173 -36.78 -23.02 6.85
CA LYS A 173 -37.04 -23.69 8.15
C LYS A 173 -36.81 -25.21 8.12
N GLU A 174 -37.02 -25.86 6.98
CA GLU A 174 -36.75 -27.28 6.76
C GLU A 174 -35.31 -27.68 7.03
N VAL A 175 -34.36 -26.79 6.83
CA VAL A 175 -32.94 -26.96 7.12
C VAL A 175 -32.47 -26.11 8.31
N GLY A 176 -33.43 -25.60 9.10
CA GLY A 176 -33.15 -24.93 10.38
C GLY A 176 -32.77 -23.45 10.28
N ALA A 177 -33.20 -22.76 9.23
CA ALA A 177 -33.11 -21.31 9.08
C ALA A 177 -34.50 -20.74 8.76
N PRO A 178 -35.36 -20.54 9.77
CA PRO A 178 -36.63 -19.85 9.58
C PRO A 178 -36.39 -18.39 9.21
N LYS A 179 -37.43 -17.72 8.68
CA LYS A 179 -37.40 -16.30 8.37
C LYS A 179 -36.87 -15.48 9.57
N GLY A 180 -35.87 -14.67 9.35
CA GLY A 180 -35.11 -13.91 10.35
C GLY A 180 -33.70 -14.45 10.62
N ASP A 181 -33.41 -15.69 10.22
CA ASP A 181 -32.11 -16.34 10.41
C ASP A 181 -31.39 -16.56 9.07
N LEU A 182 -30.08 -16.36 9.05
CA LEU A 182 -29.24 -16.73 7.90
C LEU A 182 -28.95 -18.23 7.89
N LEU A 183 -29.08 -18.85 6.73
CA LEU A 183 -28.78 -20.27 6.55
C LEU A 183 -27.27 -20.54 6.67
N THR A 184 -26.95 -21.54 7.49
CA THR A 184 -25.65 -22.20 7.53
C THR A 184 -25.86 -23.70 7.50
N LEU A 185 -25.41 -24.35 6.42
CA LEU A 185 -25.48 -25.80 6.24
C LEU A 185 -24.28 -26.48 6.93
N ASN A 186 -24.54 -27.50 7.69
CA ASN A 186 -23.53 -28.51 8.02
C ASN A 186 -23.44 -29.56 6.90
N ALA A 187 -22.51 -30.50 7.00
CA ALA A 187 -22.26 -31.49 5.95
C ALA A 187 -23.53 -32.33 5.61
N ASP A 188 -24.29 -32.76 6.63
CA ASP A 188 -25.48 -33.59 6.43
C ASP A 188 -26.60 -32.79 5.72
N LYS A 189 -26.89 -31.59 6.18
CA LYS A 189 -27.88 -30.72 5.55
C LYS A 189 -27.49 -30.30 4.14
N ALA A 190 -26.19 -30.10 3.88
CA ALA A 190 -25.70 -29.77 2.53
C ALA A 190 -25.93 -30.92 1.55
N ILE A 191 -25.82 -32.18 2.00
CA ILE A 191 -26.21 -33.38 1.23
C ILE A 191 -27.71 -33.42 1.03
N GLU A 192 -28.50 -33.24 2.10
CA GLU A 192 -29.95 -33.26 2.07
C GLU A 192 -30.56 -32.31 1.02
N VAL A 193 -29.99 -31.10 0.88
CA VAL A 193 -30.45 -30.08 -0.10
C VAL A 193 -29.74 -30.20 -1.45
N GLY A 194 -28.90 -31.18 -1.68
CA GLY A 194 -28.18 -31.40 -2.94
C GLY A 194 -27.05 -30.38 -3.22
N TYR A 195 -26.54 -29.73 -2.18
CA TYR A 195 -25.42 -28.79 -2.31
C TYR A 195 -24.06 -29.48 -2.24
N SER A 196 -24.00 -30.59 -1.52
CA SER A 196 -22.78 -31.40 -1.41
C SER A 196 -23.05 -32.84 -1.91
N GLU A 197 -22.13 -33.37 -2.70
CA GLU A 197 -22.15 -34.73 -3.21
C GLU A 197 -21.76 -35.76 -2.15
N GLY A 198 -21.29 -35.29 -1.00
CA GLY A 198 -20.95 -36.18 0.12
C GLY A 198 -19.94 -35.64 1.10
N THR A 199 -19.58 -36.46 2.08
CA THR A 199 -18.56 -36.14 3.06
C THR A 199 -17.24 -36.82 2.76
N ALA A 200 -16.14 -36.22 3.17
CA ALA A 200 -14.80 -36.82 3.17
C ALA A 200 -14.05 -36.36 4.42
N ASP A 201 -13.49 -37.30 5.19
CA ASP A 201 -12.79 -36.99 6.44
C ASP A 201 -11.50 -36.17 6.22
N ASN A 202 -10.89 -36.32 5.05
CA ASN A 202 -9.66 -35.64 4.66
C ASN A 202 -9.47 -35.66 3.14
N LEU A 203 -8.50 -34.88 2.65
CA LEU A 203 -8.17 -34.79 1.23
C LEU A 203 -7.87 -36.18 0.60
N SER A 204 -7.16 -37.04 1.29
CA SER A 204 -6.85 -38.39 0.78
C SER A 204 -8.12 -39.23 0.53
N THR A 205 -9.11 -39.13 1.41
CA THR A 205 -10.41 -39.76 1.23
C THR A 205 -11.20 -39.15 0.09
N LEU A 206 -11.14 -37.81 -0.05
CA LEU A 206 -11.78 -37.08 -1.17
C LEU A 206 -11.19 -37.50 -2.51
N VAL A 207 -9.87 -37.51 -2.64
CA VAL A 207 -9.15 -37.88 -3.87
C VAL A 207 -9.56 -39.29 -4.32
N LYS A 208 -9.73 -40.26 -3.37
CA LYS A 208 -10.23 -41.58 -3.67
C LYS A 208 -11.68 -41.58 -4.15
N LYS A 209 -12.55 -40.80 -3.50
CA LYS A 209 -13.97 -40.68 -3.91
C LYS A 209 -14.13 -40.07 -5.30
N LEU A 210 -13.23 -39.18 -5.68
CA LEU A 210 -13.19 -38.60 -7.02
C LEU A 210 -12.58 -39.54 -8.09
N GLY A 211 -12.13 -40.75 -7.71
CA GLY A 211 -11.56 -41.72 -8.65
C GLY A 211 -10.07 -41.53 -8.95
N PHE A 212 -9.37 -40.69 -8.20
CA PHE A 212 -7.96 -40.36 -8.41
C PHE A 212 -7.01 -41.08 -7.43
N GLU A 213 -7.30 -42.32 -7.06
CA GLU A 213 -6.51 -43.05 -6.04
C GLU A 213 -5.02 -43.16 -6.35
N LYS A 214 -4.67 -43.20 -7.66
CA LYS A 214 -3.27 -43.34 -8.12
C LYS A 214 -2.67 -42.03 -8.60
N ALA A 215 -3.40 -40.95 -8.48
CA ALA A 215 -2.93 -39.67 -8.95
C ALA A 215 -1.77 -39.12 -8.11
N GLN A 216 -0.95 -38.32 -8.73
CA GLN A 216 0.02 -37.49 -8.02
C GLN A 216 -0.70 -36.29 -7.45
N ILE A 217 -0.59 -36.07 -6.14
CA ILE A 217 -1.16 -34.88 -5.50
C ILE A 217 -0.08 -33.79 -5.45
N SER A 218 -0.35 -32.66 -6.09
CA SER A 218 0.46 -31.46 -6.04
C SER A 218 -0.26 -30.39 -5.21
N TYR A 219 0.49 -29.62 -4.43
CA TYR A 219 -0.06 -28.58 -3.56
C TYR A 219 0.43 -27.21 -4.00
N ALA A 220 -0.50 -26.29 -4.24
CA ALA A 220 -0.16 -24.90 -4.40
C ALA A 220 0.45 -24.35 -3.09
N LYS A 221 1.53 -23.61 -3.21
CA LYS A 221 2.20 -22.97 -2.06
C LYS A 221 2.30 -21.48 -2.32
N GLU A 222 1.89 -20.69 -1.32
CA GLU A 222 2.15 -19.26 -1.34
C GLU A 222 3.66 -19.03 -1.41
N SER A 223 4.10 -18.18 -2.34
CA SER A 223 5.47 -17.72 -2.41
C SER A 223 5.81 -16.82 -1.21
N PHE A 224 7.10 -16.61 -0.96
CA PHE A 224 7.53 -15.67 0.08
C PHE A 224 7.01 -14.24 -0.19
N ALA A 225 7.00 -13.83 -1.47
CA ALA A 225 6.49 -12.52 -1.88
C ALA A 225 4.98 -12.37 -1.57
N GLU A 226 4.16 -13.37 -1.90
CA GLU A 226 2.72 -13.36 -1.62
C GLU A 226 2.43 -13.33 -0.11
N LYS A 227 3.12 -14.14 0.68
CA LYS A 227 2.99 -14.10 2.15
C LYS A 227 3.34 -12.74 2.73
N THR A 228 4.43 -12.15 2.23
CA THR A 228 4.88 -10.84 2.66
C THR A 228 3.88 -9.76 2.24
N ALA A 229 3.38 -9.81 0.99
CA ALA A 229 2.38 -8.88 0.49
C ALA A 229 1.10 -8.93 1.33
N ARG A 230 0.56 -10.12 1.60
CA ARG A 230 -0.62 -10.32 2.48
C ARG A 230 -0.41 -9.77 3.89
N TRP A 231 0.80 -9.90 4.45
CA TRP A 231 1.11 -9.34 5.75
C TRP A 231 1.17 -7.80 5.72
N LEU A 232 1.82 -7.24 4.69
CA LEU A 232 1.98 -5.78 4.54
C LEU A 232 0.66 -5.06 4.22
N THR A 233 -0.29 -5.73 3.56
CA THR A 233 -1.61 -5.17 3.22
C THR A 233 -2.67 -5.42 4.30
N ASN A 234 -2.29 -6.08 5.41
CA ASN A 234 -3.21 -6.35 6.52
C ASN A 234 -3.73 -5.03 7.12
N PRO A 235 -5.06 -4.90 7.39
CA PRO A 235 -5.66 -3.70 7.96
C PRO A 235 -5.07 -3.20 9.28
N VAL A 236 -4.38 -4.07 10.03
CA VAL A 236 -3.66 -3.69 11.27
C VAL A 236 -2.24 -3.20 10.97
N ILE A 237 -1.59 -3.75 9.95
CA ILE A 237 -0.20 -3.41 9.62
C ILE A 237 -0.11 -2.10 8.84
N VAL A 238 -1.06 -1.83 7.94
CA VAL A 238 -1.08 -0.59 7.12
C VAL A 238 -1.03 0.68 7.99
N PRO A 239 -1.87 0.87 9.04
CA PRO A 239 -1.76 2.03 9.92
C PRO A 239 -0.39 2.15 10.60
N ILE A 240 0.22 1.03 10.99
CA ILE A 240 1.54 1.00 11.63
C ILE A 240 2.62 1.47 10.64
N LEU A 241 2.63 0.94 9.41
CA LEU A 241 3.58 1.34 8.37
C LEU A 241 3.48 2.83 8.06
N LEU A 242 2.27 3.35 7.86
CA LEU A 242 2.05 4.77 7.57
C LEU A 242 2.41 5.66 8.78
N THR A 243 2.16 5.18 10.01
CA THR A 243 2.58 5.90 11.23
C THR A 243 4.11 5.97 11.32
N ILE A 244 4.83 4.87 11.08
CA ILE A 244 6.30 4.86 11.06
C ILE A 244 6.82 5.78 9.95
N ALA A 245 6.18 5.75 8.77
CA ALA A 245 6.55 6.58 7.63
C ALA A 245 6.43 8.08 7.98
N PHE A 246 5.26 8.52 8.41
CA PHE A 246 4.97 9.93 8.68
C PHE A 246 5.74 10.43 9.90
N LEU A 247 5.78 9.65 10.98
CA LEU A 247 6.52 9.98 12.18
C LEU A 247 8.03 10.05 11.92
N GLY A 248 8.57 9.07 11.20
CA GLY A 248 9.98 9.01 10.83
C GLY A 248 10.41 10.23 10.01
N LEU A 249 9.63 10.58 8.98
CA LEU A 249 9.85 11.77 8.17
C LEU A 249 9.71 13.06 9.00
N THR A 250 8.73 13.12 9.91
CA THR A 250 8.55 14.28 10.81
C THR A 250 9.74 14.47 11.73
N ILE A 251 10.25 13.41 12.35
CA ILE A 251 11.43 13.49 13.24
C ILE A 251 12.69 13.89 12.45
N GLU A 252 12.81 13.41 11.21
CA GLU A 252 13.93 13.72 10.32
C GLU A 252 14.09 15.21 10.06
N LEU A 253 13.00 15.98 9.98
CA LEU A 253 13.05 17.44 9.82
C LEU A 253 13.83 18.14 10.96
N PHE A 254 13.94 17.50 12.12
CA PHE A 254 14.66 18.01 13.27
C PHE A 254 16.05 17.41 13.47
N SER A 255 16.41 16.41 12.64
CA SER A 255 17.70 15.71 12.69
C SER A 255 18.75 16.40 11.80
N PRO A 256 20.04 16.37 12.14
CA PRO A 256 21.09 16.84 11.25
C PRO A 256 21.45 15.77 10.22
N GLY A 257 21.20 16.00 8.94
CA GLY A 257 21.54 15.06 7.86
C GLY A 257 20.49 13.96 7.68
N VAL A 258 20.85 12.86 7.01
CA VAL A 258 20.00 11.67 6.86
C VAL A 258 20.16 10.80 8.09
N GLY A 259 19.13 10.69 8.91
CA GLY A 259 19.14 9.96 10.17
C GLY A 259 18.34 8.65 10.13
N LEU A 260 18.44 7.87 11.21
CA LEU A 260 17.69 6.63 11.39
C LEU A 260 16.16 6.81 11.29
N PRO A 261 15.53 7.89 11.81
CA PRO A 261 14.09 8.04 11.72
C PRO A 261 13.60 8.20 10.27
N GLY A 262 14.28 9.03 9.47
CA GLY A 262 13.91 9.25 8.08
C GLY A 262 14.11 8.00 7.22
N THR A 263 15.21 7.27 7.43
CA THR A 263 15.44 6.01 6.72
C THR A 263 14.40 4.95 7.10
N ALA A 264 14.02 4.84 8.37
CA ALA A 264 12.94 3.94 8.80
C ALA A 264 11.59 4.35 8.17
N GLY A 265 11.31 5.65 8.10
CA GLY A 265 10.11 6.17 7.45
C GLY A 265 10.06 5.84 5.95
N LEU A 266 11.19 6.00 5.25
CA LEU A 266 11.30 5.64 3.84
C LEU A 266 11.12 4.14 3.62
N ILE A 267 11.76 3.30 4.42
CA ILE A 267 11.60 1.84 4.36
C ILE A 267 10.14 1.45 4.57
N ALA A 268 9.45 2.05 5.54
CA ALA A 268 8.03 1.79 5.79
C ALA A 268 7.14 2.14 4.59
N LEU A 269 7.41 3.26 3.90
CA LEU A 269 6.74 3.63 2.65
C LEU A 269 7.02 2.65 1.51
N LEU A 270 8.27 2.25 1.35
CA LEU A 270 8.65 1.26 0.33
C LEU A 270 7.96 -0.08 0.59
N LEU A 271 7.89 -0.53 1.84
CA LEU A 271 7.16 -1.74 2.22
C LEU A 271 5.66 -1.61 1.97
N PHE A 272 5.07 -0.44 2.25
CA PHE A 272 3.67 -0.16 1.95
C PHE A 272 3.40 -0.33 0.44
N PHE A 273 4.11 0.39 -0.43
CA PHE A 273 3.91 0.28 -1.87
C PHE A 273 4.24 -1.11 -2.41
N TYR A 274 5.34 -1.72 -1.95
CA TYR A 274 5.69 -3.08 -2.33
C TYR A 274 4.57 -4.07 -2.00
N GLY A 275 4.01 -4.02 -0.77
CA GLY A 275 2.93 -4.90 -0.35
C GLY A 275 1.69 -4.75 -1.23
N HIS A 276 1.28 -3.51 -1.52
CA HIS A 276 0.09 -3.22 -2.32
C HIS A 276 0.28 -3.54 -3.81
N LEU A 277 1.47 -3.30 -4.38
CA LEU A 277 1.81 -3.72 -5.74
C LEU A 277 1.82 -5.26 -5.87
N ALA A 278 2.52 -5.94 -4.96
CA ALA A 278 2.65 -7.40 -5.01
C ALA A 278 1.32 -8.13 -4.70
N ALA A 279 0.41 -7.50 -3.97
CA ALA A 279 -0.95 -7.99 -3.76
C ALA A 279 -1.90 -7.67 -4.93
N GLY A 280 -1.46 -6.93 -5.95
CA GLY A 280 -2.32 -6.50 -7.07
C GLY A 280 -3.34 -5.42 -6.71
N LEU A 281 -3.21 -4.78 -5.53
CA LEU A 281 -4.09 -3.69 -5.07
C LEU A 281 -3.75 -2.35 -5.72
N ALA A 282 -2.48 -2.16 -6.07
CA ALA A 282 -1.93 -0.94 -6.63
C ALA A 282 -1.26 -1.23 -7.98
N GLY A 283 -1.38 -0.29 -8.92
CA GLY A 283 -0.57 -0.29 -10.13
C GLY A 283 0.64 0.64 -9.98
N TYR A 284 1.55 0.59 -10.95
CA TYR A 284 2.75 1.46 -10.97
C TYR A 284 2.40 2.96 -11.03
N GLU A 285 1.23 3.30 -11.57
CA GLU A 285 0.71 4.68 -11.64
C GLU A 285 0.56 5.30 -10.25
N THR A 286 0.24 4.51 -9.22
CA THR A 286 0.13 5.01 -7.84
C THR A 286 1.49 5.44 -7.30
N VAL A 287 2.54 4.67 -7.58
CA VAL A 287 3.93 5.01 -7.19
C VAL A 287 4.42 6.23 -7.95
N LEU A 288 4.14 6.31 -9.25
CA LEU A 288 4.49 7.47 -10.06
C LEU A 288 3.79 8.75 -9.57
N LEU A 289 2.51 8.65 -9.22
CA LEU A 289 1.76 9.77 -8.64
C LEU A 289 2.33 10.21 -7.29
N PHE A 290 2.75 9.25 -6.45
CA PHE A 290 3.42 9.54 -5.18
C PHE A 290 4.73 10.30 -5.42
N ILE A 291 5.58 9.79 -6.32
CA ILE A 291 6.87 10.43 -6.67
C ILE A 291 6.63 11.84 -7.24
N ALA A 292 5.66 12.00 -8.13
CA ALA A 292 5.28 13.31 -8.67
C ALA A 292 4.85 14.28 -7.55
N GLY A 293 4.05 13.81 -6.59
CA GLY A 293 3.67 14.59 -5.41
C GLY A 293 4.86 15.03 -4.57
N VAL A 294 5.82 14.14 -4.33
CA VAL A 294 7.06 14.47 -3.62
C VAL A 294 7.87 15.53 -4.40
N ILE A 295 8.00 15.36 -5.70
CA ILE A 295 8.71 16.33 -6.56
C ILE A 295 8.03 17.72 -6.48
N LEU A 296 6.70 17.79 -6.54
CA LEU A 296 5.95 19.03 -6.42
C LEU A 296 6.18 19.70 -5.06
N ILE A 297 6.21 18.96 -3.96
CA ILE A 297 6.53 19.51 -2.63
C ILE A 297 7.98 20.05 -2.60
N LEU A 298 8.93 19.35 -3.22
CA LEU A 298 10.31 19.84 -3.30
C LEU A 298 10.44 21.09 -4.17
N LEU A 299 9.68 21.19 -5.25
CA LEU A 299 9.64 22.37 -6.12
C LEU A 299 9.09 23.61 -5.41
N GLU A 300 8.17 23.44 -4.46
CA GLU A 300 7.65 24.55 -3.64
C GLU A 300 8.75 25.29 -2.87
N ILE A 301 9.85 24.61 -2.53
CA ILE A 301 10.99 25.24 -1.85
C ILE A 301 11.65 26.29 -2.75
N PHE A 302 11.63 26.08 -4.07
CA PHE A 302 12.26 26.98 -5.06
C PHE A 302 11.27 27.99 -5.66
N LEU A 303 9.98 27.65 -5.68
CA LEU A 303 8.89 28.44 -6.25
C LEU A 303 7.82 28.71 -5.18
N PRO A 304 8.14 29.52 -4.16
CA PRO A 304 7.25 29.69 -3.02
C PRO A 304 5.95 30.40 -3.45
N GLY A 305 4.83 29.71 -3.35
CA GLY A 305 3.51 30.23 -3.70
C GLY A 305 2.38 29.48 -3.00
N GLY A 306 2.68 28.34 -2.36
CA GLY A 306 1.73 27.48 -1.64
C GLY A 306 0.92 26.56 -2.55
N ILE A 307 0.74 26.89 -3.82
CA ILE A 307 -0.13 26.14 -4.75
C ILE A 307 0.51 24.83 -5.18
N ILE A 308 1.78 24.85 -5.55
CA ILE A 308 2.52 23.67 -6.03
C ILE A 308 2.65 22.64 -4.91
N GLY A 309 2.99 23.09 -3.70
CA GLY A 309 3.06 22.22 -2.51
C GLY A 309 1.72 21.62 -2.14
N LEU A 310 0.63 22.38 -2.25
CA LEU A 310 -0.73 21.87 -2.01
C LEU A 310 -1.13 20.81 -3.04
N LEU A 311 -0.82 21.02 -4.32
CA LEU A 311 -1.02 20.03 -5.37
C LEU A 311 -0.18 18.78 -5.13
N GLY A 312 1.08 18.94 -4.70
CA GLY A 312 1.96 17.84 -4.30
C GLY A 312 1.41 17.02 -3.15
N LEU A 313 0.89 17.67 -2.11
CA LEU A 313 0.24 17.00 -0.98
C LEU A 313 -1.02 16.25 -1.44
N GLY A 314 -1.84 16.88 -2.27
CA GLY A 314 -3.02 16.23 -2.87
C GLY A 314 -2.65 14.99 -3.68
N ALA A 315 -1.59 15.06 -4.49
CA ALA A 315 -1.09 13.92 -5.26
C ALA A 315 -0.60 12.77 -4.37
N ILE A 316 0.11 13.06 -3.28
CA ILE A 316 0.54 12.04 -2.30
C ILE A 316 -0.68 11.38 -1.64
N ILE A 317 -1.62 12.16 -1.14
CA ILE A 317 -2.84 11.63 -0.52
C ILE A 317 -3.63 10.78 -1.51
N ALA A 318 -3.84 11.28 -2.73
CA ALA A 318 -4.52 10.55 -3.79
C ALA A 318 -3.81 9.22 -4.11
N SER A 319 -2.48 9.21 -4.21
CA SER A 319 -1.71 8.00 -4.49
C SER A 319 -1.89 6.93 -3.42
N LEU A 320 -1.91 7.32 -2.14
CA LEU A 320 -2.13 6.39 -1.02
C LEU A 320 -3.55 5.80 -1.04
N PHE A 321 -4.56 6.61 -1.35
CA PHE A 321 -5.94 6.12 -1.49
C PHE A 321 -6.10 5.20 -2.72
N LEU A 322 -5.50 5.54 -3.85
CA LEU A 322 -5.54 4.71 -5.06
C LEU A 322 -4.79 3.40 -4.88
N ALA A 323 -3.74 3.36 -4.06
CA ALA A 323 -3.03 2.14 -3.71
C ALA A 323 -3.81 1.24 -2.75
N ALA A 324 -4.82 1.75 -2.07
CA ALA A 324 -5.51 1.03 -1.00
C ALA A 324 -6.57 0.06 -1.51
N GLY A 325 -6.63 -1.13 -0.95
CA GLY A 325 -7.72 -2.09 -1.17
C GLY A 325 -9.05 -1.71 -0.50
N SER A 326 -9.01 -0.77 0.47
CA SER A 326 -10.19 -0.27 1.20
C SER A 326 -10.02 1.20 1.55
N PHE A 327 -10.97 2.02 1.09
CA PHE A 327 -11.01 3.46 1.40
C PHE A 327 -11.07 3.72 2.91
N THR A 328 -11.90 2.99 3.64
CA THR A 328 -12.08 3.16 5.09
C THR A 328 -10.80 2.85 5.86
N VAL A 329 -10.15 1.72 5.55
CA VAL A 329 -8.88 1.35 6.19
C VAL A 329 -7.81 2.41 5.92
N MET A 330 -7.73 2.94 4.70
CA MET A 330 -6.77 3.98 4.35
C MET A 330 -7.06 5.29 5.08
N ALA A 331 -8.32 5.74 5.11
CA ALA A 331 -8.72 6.96 5.80
C ALA A 331 -8.37 6.90 7.31
N VAL A 332 -8.71 5.80 7.97
CA VAL A 332 -8.36 5.58 9.39
C VAL A 332 -6.84 5.54 9.58
N SER A 333 -6.11 4.86 8.70
CA SER A 333 -4.64 4.76 8.77
C SER A 333 -3.97 6.13 8.64
N LEU A 334 -4.43 6.96 7.69
CA LEU A 334 -3.93 8.32 7.49
C LEU A 334 -4.28 9.24 8.66
N LEU A 335 -5.48 9.10 9.24
CA LEU A 335 -5.87 9.86 10.44
C LEU A 335 -4.96 9.53 11.62
N ILE A 336 -4.71 8.25 11.89
CA ILE A 336 -3.82 7.80 12.96
C ILE A 336 -2.39 8.32 12.72
N ALA A 337 -1.84 8.07 11.52
CA ALA A 337 -0.50 8.49 11.16
C ALA A 337 -0.31 10.00 11.27
N SER A 338 -1.30 10.78 10.78
CA SER A 338 -1.28 12.24 10.86
C SER A 338 -1.39 12.74 12.29
N ALA A 339 -2.30 12.18 13.10
CA ALA A 339 -2.46 12.57 14.51
C ALA A 339 -1.17 12.33 15.32
N VAL A 340 -0.55 11.15 15.15
CA VAL A 340 0.72 10.82 15.82
C VAL A 340 1.83 11.77 15.38
N SER A 341 1.94 12.02 14.07
CA SER A 341 3.00 12.88 13.51
C SER A 341 2.83 14.35 13.90
N ILE A 342 1.60 14.87 13.91
CA ILE A 342 1.30 16.23 14.36
C ILE A 342 1.61 16.36 15.88
N THR A 343 1.23 15.37 16.66
CA THR A 343 1.54 15.35 18.09
C THR A 343 3.05 15.36 18.33
N ALA A 344 3.78 14.52 17.62
CA ALA A 344 5.24 14.49 17.69
C ALA A 344 5.87 15.83 17.25
N PHE A 345 5.37 16.45 16.19
CA PHE A 345 5.82 17.76 15.72
C PHE A 345 5.62 18.84 16.78
N ILE A 346 4.43 18.90 17.41
CA ILE A 346 4.12 19.86 18.50
C ILE A 346 5.04 19.60 19.70
N LEU A 347 5.24 18.34 20.07
CA LEU A 347 6.11 17.97 21.19
C LEU A 347 7.57 18.42 20.93
N LEU A 348 8.10 18.13 19.73
CA LEU A 348 9.46 18.49 19.34
C LEU A 348 9.67 20.00 19.31
N THR A 349 8.69 20.76 18.81
CA THR A 349 8.80 22.24 18.69
C THR A 349 8.54 22.96 20.00
N ARG A 350 7.43 22.66 20.68
CA ARG A 350 6.99 23.43 21.86
C ARG A 350 7.59 22.93 23.18
N VAL A 351 7.68 21.61 23.37
CA VAL A 351 8.14 21.05 24.67
C VAL A 351 9.66 20.89 24.68
N LEU A 352 10.24 20.31 23.61
CA LEU A 352 11.69 20.09 23.53
C LEU A 352 12.47 21.27 22.93
N GLY A 353 11.79 22.34 22.50
CA GLY A 353 12.42 23.54 21.97
C GLY A 353 13.30 23.31 20.73
N LYS A 354 13.15 22.16 20.06
CA LYS A 354 13.95 21.82 18.87
C LYS A 354 13.54 22.70 17.71
N ARG A 355 14.52 23.33 17.05
CA ARG A 355 14.31 24.07 15.79
C ARG A 355 14.54 23.16 14.60
N MET A 356 13.72 23.27 13.57
CA MET A 356 13.92 22.55 12.31
C MET A 356 15.28 22.89 11.71
N LYS A 357 16.11 21.87 11.48
CA LYS A 357 17.49 22.06 10.98
C LYS A 357 17.58 21.98 9.48
N PHE A 358 16.56 21.40 8.81
CA PHE A 358 16.50 21.23 7.36
C PHE A 358 16.62 22.58 6.61
N PHE A 359 15.92 23.63 7.10
CA PHE A 359 15.97 24.96 6.48
C PHE A 359 17.17 25.82 6.86
N LYS A 360 18.01 25.40 7.82
CA LYS A 360 19.16 26.19 8.29
C LYS A 360 20.24 26.39 7.23
N LYS A 361 20.34 25.49 6.23
CA LYS A 361 21.25 25.61 5.08
C LYS A 361 20.68 26.44 3.93
N LEU A 362 19.36 26.63 3.88
CA LEU A 362 18.68 27.39 2.81
C LEU A 362 18.44 28.85 3.20
N ILE A 363 18.42 29.16 4.50
CA ILE A 363 18.35 30.53 4.97
C ILE A 363 19.81 30.97 5.20
N LEU A 364 20.34 31.80 4.30
CA LEU A 364 21.55 32.58 4.58
C LEU A 364 21.26 33.47 5.80
N ASN A 365 21.57 32.98 6.99
CA ASN A 365 21.74 33.80 8.18
C ASN A 365 23.17 34.41 8.10
N ASP A 366 23.37 35.29 7.14
CA ASP A 366 24.40 36.31 7.32
C ASP A 366 23.91 37.29 8.39
N SER A 367 24.00 36.85 9.64
CA SER A 367 24.07 37.81 10.73
C SER A 367 25.45 38.47 10.57
N THR A 368 25.48 39.72 10.18
CA THR A 368 26.65 40.60 10.29
C THR A 368 27.00 40.74 11.77
N ASN A 369 27.56 39.70 12.37
CA ASN A 369 28.17 39.78 13.69
C ASN A 369 29.59 40.33 13.52
N THR A 370 29.97 41.22 14.40
CA THR A 370 31.27 41.89 14.50
C THR A 370 32.48 40.93 14.48
N GLU A 371 32.25 39.65 14.82
CA GLU A 371 33.24 38.55 14.77
C GLU A 371 33.60 38.08 13.34
N SER A 372 32.83 38.46 12.32
CA SER A 372 33.05 38.08 10.91
C SER A 372 33.89 39.12 10.14
N GLY A 373 34.55 40.04 10.81
CA GLY A 373 35.49 41.00 10.17
C GLY A 373 34.85 42.24 9.57
N TYR A 374 33.54 42.44 9.71
CA TYR A 374 32.92 43.73 9.43
C TYR A 374 33.06 44.62 10.69
N VAL A 375 34.19 45.37 10.76
CA VAL A 375 34.35 46.46 11.72
C VAL A 375 33.44 47.60 11.25
N SER A 376 32.25 47.69 11.80
CA SER A 376 31.52 48.98 11.72
C SER A 376 32.35 49.97 12.53
N ASN A 377 32.76 51.07 11.87
CA ASN A 377 33.49 52.16 12.50
C ASN A 377 32.83 52.49 13.84
N GLN A 378 33.56 52.32 14.94
CA GLN A 378 33.03 52.66 16.27
C GLN A 378 32.63 54.16 16.27
N THR A 379 31.41 54.44 16.64
CA THR A 379 30.94 55.81 16.79
C THR A 379 31.78 56.47 17.88
N ARG A 380 32.67 57.41 17.49
CA ARG A 380 33.59 58.13 18.37
C ARG A 380 32.83 59.16 19.21
N THR A 381 31.97 58.71 20.09
CA THR A 381 31.19 59.56 20.99
C THR A 381 32.07 60.37 21.95
N ASP A 382 33.29 59.94 22.16
CA ASP A 382 34.36 60.58 22.93
C ASP A 382 34.75 61.95 22.36
N LEU A 383 34.47 62.22 21.08
CA LEU A 383 34.77 63.47 20.41
C LEU A 383 33.67 64.54 20.62
N MET A 384 32.51 64.19 21.09
CA MET A 384 31.40 65.10 21.30
C MET A 384 31.77 66.29 22.21
N GLY A 385 31.57 67.51 21.69
CA GLY A 385 31.86 68.71 22.42
C GLY A 385 33.33 69.17 22.42
N LYS A 386 34.26 68.37 21.93
CA LYS A 386 35.68 68.76 21.78
C LYS A 386 35.87 69.86 20.77
N VAL A 387 36.91 70.65 20.99
CA VAL A 387 37.31 71.81 20.14
C VAL A 387 38.58 71.39 19.37
N GLY A 388 38.60 71.71 18.04
CA GLY A 388 39.74 71.45 17.20
C GLY A 388 40.03 72.68 16.30
N ILE A 389 41.08 72.57 15.47
CA ILE A 389 41.47 73.56 14.51
C ILE A 389 41.38 72.97 13.09
N THR A 390 40.74 73.66 12.15
CA THR A 390 40.67 73.27 10.76
C THR A 390 42.05 73.23 10.11
N TYR A 391 42.44 72.01 9.68
CA TYR A 391 43.70 71.77 8.98
C TYR A 391 43.53 72.05 7.46
N THR A 392 42.36 71.80 6.93
CA THR A 392 41.96 72.19 5.55
C THR A 392 40.67 73.02 5.61
N PRO A 393 40.37 73.86 4.56
CA PRO A 393 39.07 74.50 4.49
C PRO A 393 37.94 73.44 4.41
N LEU A 394 36.80 73.66 5.14
CA LEU A 394 35.63 72.77 5.10
C LEU A 394 34.62 73.30 4.03
N ARG A 395 34.33 72.41 2.95
CA ARG A 395 33.44 72.74 1.81
C ARG A 395 32.54 71.58 1.42
N PRO A 396 31.57 71.13 2.13
CA PRO A 396 31.36 71.19 3.57
C PRO A 396 32.28 70.23 4.33
N SER A 397 32.99 69.31 3.66
CA SER A 397 33.89 68.29 4.31
C SER A 397 35.37 68.86 4.22
N GLY A 398 36.14 68.42 5.19
CA GLY A 398 37.57 68.65 5.31
C GLY A 398 38.14 68.03 6.54
N THR A 399 39.41 68.33 6.88
CA THR A 399 40.16 67.73 8.00
C THR A 399 40.33 68.74 9.11
N VAL A 400 40.08 68.31 10.33
CA VAL A 400 40.28 69.07 11.57
C VAL A 400 41.26 68.29 12.50
N ILE A 401 42.09 69.00 13.23
CA ILE A 401 42.93 68.42 14.26
C ILE A 401 42.24 68.63 15.61
N ILE A 402 41.96 67.53 16.31
CA ILE A 402 41.37 67.45 17.63
C ILE A 402 42.27 66.53 18.50
N ASP A 403 42.80 67.03 19.61
CA ASP A 403 43.70 66.25 20.48
C ASP A 403 44.87 65.61 19.73
N ASP A 404 45.52 66.35 18.80
CA ASP A 404 46.63 65.92 17.92
C ASP A 404 46.27 64.82 16.91
N GLU A 405 44.97 64.42 16.82
CA GLU A 405 44.47 63.48 15.83
C GLU A 405 43.84 64.24 14.62
N ARG A 406 44.18 63.82 13.40
CA ARG A 406 43.55 64.33 12.18
C ARG A 406 42.27 63.55 11.88
N LEU A 407 41.14 64.25 11.90
CA LEU A 407 39.81 63.67 11.70
C LEU A 407 39.11 64.33 10.52
N ASP A 408 38.50 63.50 9.68
CA ASP A 408 37.65 63.99 8.61
C ASP A 408 36.30 64.41 9.19
N VAL A 409 35.90 65.66 8.94
CA VAL A 409 34.69 66.23 9.48
C VAL A 409 33.86 66.92 8.41
N VAL A 410 32.62 67.23 8.75
CA VAL A 410 31.71 68.01 7.89
C VAL A 410 31.23 69.26 8.68
N SER A 411 31.28 70.39 8.06
CA SER A 411 30.71 71.59 8.68
C SER A 411 29.18 71.58 8.70
N GLU A 412 28.58 72.18 9.71
CA GLU A 412 27.13 72.32 9.85
C GLU A 412 26.58 73.41 8.92
N GLY A 413 26.79 73.33 7.62
CA GLY A 413 26.10 74.15 6.62
C GLY A 413 26.81 75.43 6.12
N SER A 414 27.99 75.84 6.68
CA SER A 414 28.75 76.97 6.20
C SER A 414 30.18 76.61 5.82
N PHE A 415 30.77 77.41 4.88
CA PHE A 415 32.17 77.29 4.59
C PHE A 415 33.00 77.81 5.76
N THR A 416 34.00 77.02 6.15
CA THR A 416 34.93 77.41 7.23
C THR A 416 36.34 77.39 6.66
N GLU A 417 37.06 78.45 6.86
CA GLU A 417 38.45 78.62 6.40
C GLU A 417 39.43 77.71 7.20
N LYS A 418 40.61 77.55 6.65
CA LYS A 418 41.72 76.92 7.34
C LYS A 418 42.12 77.72 8.58
N ASP A 419 42.70 77.06 9.59
CA ASP A 419 43.21 77.57 10.87
C ASP A 419 42.11 78.24 11.73
N LYS A 420 40.83 77.81 11.57
CA LYS A 420 39.68 78.27 12.38
C LYS A 420 39.37 77.27 13.50
N LYS A 421 38.91 77.74 14.64
CA LYS A 421 38.45 76.92 15.75
C LYS A 421 37.06 76.39 15.43
N VAL A 422 36.89 75.06 15.63
CA VAL A 422 35.59 74.42 15.45
C VAL A 422 35.30 73.49 16.61
N LYS A 423 34.03 73.30 16.89
CA LYS A 423 33.55 72.40 17.97
C LYS A 423 32.75 71.27 17.38
N VAL A 424 32.99 70.04 17.83
CA VAL A 424 32.19 68.89 17.46
C VAL A 424 30.80 68.99 18.09
N ILE A 425 29.76 69.03 17.23
CA ILE A 425 28.37 69.17 17.65
C ILE A 425 27.56 67.89 17.49
N LYS A 426 28.04 66.96 16.61
CA LYS A 426 27.36 65.68 16.34
C LYS A 426 28.34 64.64 15.86
N VAL A 427 28.14 63.37 16.30
CA VAL A 427 28.88 62.18 15.83
C VAL A 427 27.88 61.09 15.47
N GLU A 428 27.84 60.66 14.23
CA GLU A 428 26.95 59.58 13.71
C GLU A 428 27.78 58.59 12.92
N GLY A 429 28.08 57.43 13.51
CA GLY A 429 28.99 56.45 12.88
C GLY A 429 30.36 57.03 12.61
N SER A 430 30.76 57.07 11.36
CA SER A 430 32.01 57.71 10.87
C SER A 430 31.88 59.21 10.58
N ARG A 431 30.67 59.81 10.65
CA ARG A 431 30.42 61.22 10.29
C ARG A 431 30.52 62.08 11.54
N ILE A 432 31.50 62.98 11.56
CA ILE A 432 31.72 63.96 12.62
C ILE A 432 31.29 65.33 12.07
N VAL A 433 30.35 66.00 12.74
CA VAL A 433 29.85 67.30 12.32
C VAL A 433 30.42 68.34 13.29
N VAL A 434 30.97 69.42 12.68
CA VAL A 434 31.60 70.51 13.43
C VAL A 434 30.96 71.86 13.10
N ARG A 435 31.01 72.82 14.05
CA ARG A 435 30.57 74.18 13.90
C ARG A 435 31.72 75.14 14.28
N GLU A 436 31.93 76.19 13.55
CA GLU A 436 32.88 77.23 13.85
C GLU A 436 32.50 78.03 15.14
N ILE A 437 33.45 78.33 16.01
CA ILE A 437 33.28 79.05 17.26
C ILE A 437 34.17 80.26 17.38
#